data_cd6ca4ea0df33268b7d5f2ad2515e98b
#
_entry.id   cd6ca4ea0df33268b7d5f2ad2515e98b
#
_cell.length_a   1.000
_cell.length_b   1.000
_cell.length_c   1.000
_cell.angle_alpha   90.00
_cell.angle_beta   90.00
_cell.angle_gamma   90.00
#
_symmetry.space_group_name_H-M   'P 1'
#
loop_
_entity.id
_entity.type
_entity.pdbx_description
1 polymer ?
#
loop_
_entity_poly.entity_id
_entity_poly.type
_entity_poly.pdbx_seq_one_letter_code
_entity_poly.pdbx_strand_id
1 'polypeptide(L)'
;MTAAFHKILIPVDFSLSTETAVKKAIGFIDTEEGCIHLLHVVRPGTSAAHKFIAGEAERKLAQWKETIEETAPGIGVKTSVQRDSSVQQMIIESANMISPDLIIIGKKGGGRNWFFHRSVSPDRIAQKSNCPVLTAKPGSIYSRTKIIVIPIRHFVPERKLELAILIAKRYKAQVHLLAIGGNNRADQEDLSQTFIRAYDHLRGKLVRPIEYFSVGQNNPARATLDYAKFIMADMILLNPATESGISGLTGSRHISDLIAPDSKIQVLDVMPYSA
;
A
#
# COMPACT_ATOMS: atom_id res chain seq x y z
N MET A 1 -24.14 -2.09 -1.79
CA MET A 1 -22.90 -1.62 -2.44
C MET A 1 -21.71 -2.21 -1.70
N THR A 2 -20.95 -3.08 -2.33
CA THR A 2 -19.69 -3.59 -1.77
C THR A 2 -18.68 -2.44 -1.82
N ALA A 3 -18.19 -2.02 -0.67
CA ALA A 3 -17.18 -0.98 -0.59
C ALA A 3 -15.92 -1.40 -1.38
N ALA A 4 -15.57 -0.66 -2.40
CA ALA A 4 -14.47 -0.94 -3.31
C ALA A 4 -13.78 0.37 -3.72
N PHE A 5 -12.57 0.27 -4.25
CA PHE A 5 -11.89 1.41 -4.85
C PHE A 5 -12.37 1.57 -6.30
N HIS A 6 -12.60 2.81 -6.73
CA HIS A 6 -13.04 3.09 -8.10
C HIS A 6 -11.88 3.42 -9.04
N LYS A 7 -10.79 3.98 -8.54
CA LYS A 7 -9.66 4.38 -9.36
C LYS A 7 -8.34 3.97 -8.73
N ILE A 8 -7.62 3.08 -9.39
CA ILE A 8 -6.33 2.56 -8.91
C ILE A 8 -5.22 2.92 -9.90
N LEU A 9 -4.12 3.53 -9.39
CA LEU A 9 -2.91 3.80 -10.16
C LEU A 9 -1.86 2.72 -9.87
N ILE A 10 -1.27 2.15 -10.93
CA ILE A 10 -0.23 1.13 -10.83
C ILE A 10 0.98 1.57 -11.67
N PRO A 11 2.11 1.89 -11.02
CA PRO A 11 3.39 2.03 -11.74
C PRO A 11 3.86 0.67 -12.26
N VAL A 12 4.19 0.60 -13.55
CA VAL A 12 4.51 -0.64 -14.26
C VAL A 12 5.98 -0.66 -14.68
N ASP A 13 6.70 -1.72 -14.33
CA ASP A 13 8.05 -2.03 -14.79
C ASP A 13 8.13 -3.39 -15.53
N PHE A 14 6.99 -3.98 -15.82
CA PHE A 14 6.82 -5.31 -16.47
C PHE A 14 7.46 -6.47 -15.69
N SER A 15 7.69 -6.33 -14.39
CA SER A 15 8.21 -7.38 -13.52
C SER A 15 7.08 -8.20 -12.89
N LEU A 16 7.42 -9.36 -12.32
CA LEU A 16 6.51 -10.18 -11.49
C LEU A 16 5.91 -9.38 -10.32
N SER A 17 6.64 -8.40 -9.80
CA SER A 17 6.13 -7.53 -8.74
C SER A 17 4.99 -6.64 -9.24
N THR A 18 5.09 -6.11 -10.46
CA THR A 18 4.01 -5.34 -11.08
C THR A 18 2.83 -6.25 -11.42
N GLU A 19 3.07 -7.46 -11.88
CA GLU A 19 1.99 -8.45 -12.09
C GLU A 19 1.22 -8.71 -10.78
N THR A 20 1.95 -8.82 -9.66
CA THR A 20 1.33 -8.92 -8.34
C THR A 20 0.46 -7.70 -8.02
N ALA A 21 0.95 -6.49 -8.31
CA ALA A 21 0.18 -5.25 -8.10
C ALA A 21 -1.11 -5.23 -8.92
N VAL A 22 -1.06 -5.65 -10.18
CA VAL A 22 -2.25 -5.76 -11.05
C VAL A 22 -3.27 -6.77 -10.51
N LYS A 23 -2.82 -7.97 -10.12
CA LYS A 23 -3.72 -8.97 -9.51
C LYS A 23 -4.37 -8.48 -8.22
N LYS A 24 -3.62 -7.71 -7.40
CA LYS A 24 -4.19 -7.07 -6.21
C LYS A 24 -5.21 -5.99 -6.58
N ALA A 25 -4.92 -5.16 -7.58
CA ALA A 25 -5.84 -4.13 -8.04
C ALA A 25 -7.18 -4.73 -8.48
N ILE A 26 -7.17 -5.78 -9.30
CA ILE A 26 -8.39 -6.49 -9.71
C ILE A 26 -9.18 -6.99 -8.47
N GLY A 27 -8.49 -7.43 -7.41
CA GLY A 27 -9.14 -7.83 -6.16
C GLY A 27 -9.73 -6.68 -5.34
N PHE A 28 -9.21 -5.46 -5.45
CA PHE A 28 -9.64 -4.30 -4.67
C PHE A 28 -10.62 -3.38 -5.39
N ILE A 29 -10.56 -3.34 -6.73
CA ILE A 29 -11.34 -2.39 -7.52
C ILE A 29 -12.82 -2.76 -7.58
N ASP A 30 -13.66 -1.75 -7.80
CA ASP A 30 -15.07 -1.95 -8.17
C ASP A 30 -15.13 -2.58 -9.58
N THR A 31 -15.98 -3.59 -9.73
CA THR A 31 -16.07 -4.35 -10.99
C THR A 31 -17.05 -3.76 -12.00
N GLU A 32 -17.82 -2.76 -11.61
CA GLU A 32 -18.84 -2.14 -12.48
C GLU A 32 -18.37 -0.77 -13.01
N GLU A 33 -17.76 0.03 -12.14
CA GLU A 33 -17.35 1.41 -12.47
C GLU A 33 -15.86 1.67 -12.26
N GLY A 34 -15.10 0.62 -11.95
CA GLY A 34 -13.68 0.74 -11.61
C GLY A 34 -12.78 0.99 -12.81
N CYS A 35 -11.72 1.76 -12.61
CA CYS A 35 -10.70 2.04 -13.61
C CYS A 35 -9.28 1.86 -13.06
N ILE A 36 -8.49 1.01 -13.71
CA ILE A 36 -7.07 0.81 -13.43
C ILE A 36 -6.25 1.66 -14.40
N HIS A 37 -5.38 2.50 -13.86
CA HIS A 37 -4.42 3.28 -14.63
C HIS A 37 -3.03 2.63 -14.53
N LEU A 38 -2.51 2.13 -15.65
CA LEU A 38 -1.16 1.58 -15.78
C LEU A 38 -0.21 2.71 -16.23
N LEU A 39 0.77 3.04 -15.41
CA LEU A 39 1.77 4.08 -15.67
C LEU A 39 3.14 3.45 -15.88
N HIS A 40 3.74 3.57 -17.06
CA HIS A 40 5.14 3.23 -17.28
C HIS A 40 5.97 4.50 -17.44
N VAL A 41 7.12 4.55 -16.74
CA VAL A 41 8.03 5.70 -16.79
C VAL A 41 9.30 5.29 -17.50
N VAL A 42 9.58 5.94 -18.63
CA VAL A 42 10.79 5.75 -19.43
C VAL A 42 11.81 6.81 -19.05
N ARG A 43 13.03 6.40 -18.73
CA ARG A 43 14.11 7.37 -18.45
C ARG A 43 14.54 8.10 -19.71
N PRO A 44 14.92 9.39 -19.62
CA PRO A 44 15.47 10.11 -20.74
C PRO A 44 16.71 9.40 -21.35
N GLY A 45 16.79 9.37 -22.66
CA GLY A 45 17.88 8.75 -23.43
C GLY A 45 18.07 9.43 -24.79
N THR A 46 18.92 8.89 -25.64
CA THR A 46 19.13 9.42 -26.99
C THR A 46 17.88 9.26 -27.87
N SER A 47 17.65 10.22 -28.77
CA SER A 47 16.39 10.37 -29.52
C SER A 47 15.87 9.11 -30.23
N ALA A 48 16.72 8.32 -30.89
CA ALA A 48 16.29 7.14 -31.64
C ALA A 48 15.99 5.93 -30.74
N ALA A 49 16.86 5.62 -29.78
CA ALA A 49 16.67 4.54 -28.83
C ALA A 49 15.42 4.79 -27.96
N HIS A 50 15.13 6.04 -27.70
CA HIS A 50 14.00 6.47 -26.87
C HIS A 50 12.64 6.20 -27.52
N LYS A 51 12.49 6.52 -28.81
CA LYS A 51 11.25 6.23 -29.56
C LYS A 51 10.97 4.72 -29.60
N PHE A 52 12.01 3.92 -29.77
CA PHE A 52 11.90 2.46 -29.78
C PHE A 52 11.44 1.92 -28.41
N ILE A 53 12.09 2.36 -27.31
CA ILE A 53 11.75 1.93 -25.95
C ILE A 53 10.33 2.35 -25.56
N ALA A 54 9.91 3.58 -25.90
CA ALA A 54 8.56 4.06 -25.61
C ALA A 54 7.51 3.26 -26.41
N GLY A 55 7.71 3.03 -27.70
CA GLY A 55 6.80 2.24 -28.52
C GLY A 55 6.70 0.77 -28.08
N GLU A 56 7.80 0.18 -27.59
CA GLU A 56 7.76 -1.16 -27.01
C GLU A 56 6.99 -1.20 -25.69
N ALA A 57 7.14 -0.17 -24.85
CA ALA A 57 6.40 -0.03 -23.61
C ALA A 57 4.89 0.15 -23.85
N GLU A 58 4.51 0.98 -24.84
CA GLU A 58 3.12 1.16 -25.25
C GLU A 58 2.48 -0.15 -25.72
N ARG A 59 3.19 -0.92 -26.54
CA ARG A 59 2.73 -2.23 -27.00
C ARG A 59 2.53 -3.22 -25.85
N LYS A 60 3.47 -3.29 -24.91
CA LYS A 60 3.35 -4.16 -23.72
C LYS A 60 2.19 -3.72 -22.82
N LEU A 61 2.01 -2.41 -22.62
CA LEU A 61 0.88 -1.90 -21.84
C LEU A 61 -0.46 -2.21 -22.54
N ALA A 62 -0.53 -2.16 -23.86
CA ALA A 62 -1.73 -2.52 -24.60
C ALA A 62 -2.08 -4.01 -24.42
N GLN A 63 -1.07 -4.91 -24.46
CA GLN A 63 -1.26 -6.33 -24.16
C GLN A 63 -1.74 -6.57 -22.73
N TRP A 64 -1.17 -5.87 -21.76
CA TRP A 64 -1.62 -5.96 -20.36
C TRP A 64 -3.05 -5.45 -20.17
N LYS A 65 -3.39 -4.34 -20.84
CA LYS A 65 -4.75 -3.82 -20.85
C LYS A 65 -5.75 -4.87 -21.36
N GLU A 66 -5.50 -5.44 -22.53
CA GLU A 66 -6.33 -6.48 -23.12
C GLU A 66 -6.50 -7.68 -22.16
N THR A 67 -5.39 -8.19 -21.61
CA THR A 67 -5.40 -9.31 -20.65
C THR A 67 -6.22 -8.99 -19.40
N ILE A 68 -6.15 -7.76 -18.89
CA ILE A 68 -6.92 -7.34 -17.69
C ILE A 68 -8.41 -7.26 -18.04
N GLU A 69 -8.76 -6.62 -19.16
CA GLU A 69 -10.14 -6.45 -19.61
C GLU A 69 -10.81 -7.80 -19.93
N GLU A 70 -10.05 -8.79 -20.46
CA GLU A 70 -10.51 -10.16 -20.65
C GLU A 70 -10.71 -10.92 -19.32
N THR A 71 -9.76 -10.76 -18.38
CA THR A 71 -9.76 -11.49 -17.12
C THR A 71 -10.79 -10.93 -16.12
N ALA A 72 -11.07 -9.64 -16.21
CA ALA A 72 -11.98 -8.92 -15.32
C ALA A 72 -12.90 -7.98 -16.13
N PRO A 73 -13.89 -8.54 -16.85
CA PRO A 73 -14.84 -7.76 -17.62
C PRO A 73 -15.58 -6.73 -16.75
N GLY A 74 -15.73 -5.52 -17.26
CA GLY A 74 -16.36 -4.40 -16.56
C GLY A 74 -15.36 -3.42 -15.92
N ILE A 75 -14.09 -3.81 -15.74
CA ILE A 75 -13.04 -2.91 -15.28
C ILE A 75 -12.45 -2.14 -16.46
N GLY A 76 -12.52 -0.80 -16.41
CA GLY A 76 -11.84 0.03 -17.39
C GLY A 76 -10.32 0.04 -17.16
N VAL A 77 -9.53 -0.02 -18.24
CA VAL A 77 -8.07 0.09 -18.15
C VAL A 77 -7.56 1.24 -19.00
N LYS A 78 -6.81 2.15 -18.38
CA LYS A 78 -6.10 3.24 -19.04
C LYS A 78 -4.61 3.01 -18.95
N THR A 79 -3.87 3.35 -19.99
CA THR A 79 -2.42 3.19 -20.06
C THR A 79 -1.75 4.51 -20.36
N SER A 80 -0.59 4.77 -19.77
CA SER A 80 0.24 5.92 -20.09
C SER A 80 1.72 5.58 -20.03
N VAL A 81 2.47 6.09 -20.99
CA VAL A 81 3.93 6.11 -20.99
C VAL A 81 4.38 7.54 -20.76
N GLN A 82 5.09 7.78 -19.68
CA GLN A 82 5.62 9.07 -19.33
C GLN A 82 7.14 9.07 -19.38
N ARG A 83 7.73 10.25 -19.53
CA ARG A 83 9.18 10.41 -19.66
C ARG A 83 9.71 11.29 -18.54
N ASP A 84 10.49 10.69 -17.63
CA ASP A 84 11.14 11.41 -16.54
C ASP A 84 12.39 10.69 -16.03
N SER A 85 13.32 11.43 -15.44
CA SER A 85 14.48 10.90 -14.74
C SER A 85 14.10 10.29 -13.39
N SER A 86 13.00 10.74 -12.77
CA SER A 86 12.50 10.31 -11.47
C SER A 86 11.16 9.60 -11.57
N VAL A 87 11.19 8.27 -11.50
CA VAL A 87 9.98 7.44 -11.47
C VAL A 87 9.05 7.86 -10.31
N GLN A 88 9.62 8.14 -9.13
CA GLN A 88 8.84 8.54 -7.96
C GLN A 88 8.10 9.86 -8.18
N GLN A 89 8.77 10.85 -8.76
CA GLN A 89 8.16 12.16 -9.03
C GLN A 89 7.00 12.01 -10.02
N MET A 90 7.20 11.23 -11.09
CA MET A 90 6.16 10.97 -12.09
C MET A 90 4.94 10.24 -11.51
N ILE A 91 5.14 9.31 -10.56
CA ILE A 91 4.03 8.67 -9.84
C ILE A 91 3.24 9.72 -9.04
N ILE A 92 3.91 10.61 -8.34
CA ILE A 92 3.28 11.68 -7.54
C ILE A 92 2.49 12.63 -8.44
N GLU A 93 3.08 13.09 -9.53
CA GLU A 93 2.42 13.99 -10.49
C GLU A 93 1.20 13.33 -11.14
N SER A 94 1.35 12.08 -11.57
CA SER A 94 0.23 11.31 -12.12
C SER A 94 -0.87 11.09 -11.08
N ALA A 95 -0.53 10.81 -9.83
CA ALA A 95 -1.51 10.68 -8.75
C ALA A 95 -2.26 11.97 -8.50
N ASN A 96 -1.58 13.12 -8.49
CA ASN A 96 -2.21 14.43 -8.31
C ASN A 96 -3.14 14.79 -9.48
N MET A 97 -2.79 14.39 -10.71
CA MET A 97 -3.60 14.63 -11.91
C MET A 97 -4.83 13.70 -11.96
N ILE A 98 -4.66 12.42 -11.64
CA ILE A 98 -5.69 11.39 -11.79
C ILE A 98 -6.61 11.35 -10.56
N SER A 99 -6.10 11.73 -9.39
CA SER A 99 -6.75 11.59 -8.08
C SER A 99 -7.24 10.16 -7.84
N PRO A 100 -6.34 9.16 -7.77
CA PRO A 100 -6.73 7.79 -7.52
C PRO A 100 -7.12 7.58 -6.06
N ASP A 101 -7.97 6.59 -5.80
CA ASP A 101 -8.34 6.17 -4.44
C ASP A 101 -7.25 5.34 -3.77
N LEU A 102 -6.42 4.69 -4.60
CA LEU A 102 -5.33 3.82 -4.18
C LEU A 102 -4.21 3.80 -5.22
N ILE A 103 -2.97 3.83 -4.76
CA ILE A 103 -1.80 3.50 -5.57
C ILE A 103 -1.30 2.12 -5.13
N ILE A 104 -1.04 1.20 -6.08
CA ILE A 104 -0.48 -0.11 -5.76
C ILE A 104 0.89 -0.24 -6.39
N ILE A 105 1.92 -0.41 -5.56
CA ILE A 105 3.31 -0.57 -5.98
C ILE A 105 3.74 -2.02 -5.77
N GLY A 106 4.09 -2.70 -6.85
CA GLY A 106 4.76 -3.99 -6.78
C GLY A 106 6.22 -3.81 -6.37
N LYS A 107 6.65 -4.41 -5.25
CA LYS A 107 8.01 -4.22 -4.73
C LYS A 107 8.71 -5.56 -4.53
N LYS A 108 9.77 -5.82 -5.30
CA LYS A 108 10.70 -6.92 -5.02
C LYS A 108 11.42 -6.65 -3.69
N GLY A 109 11.59 -7.67 -2.86
CA GLY A 109 12.57 -7.62 -1.79
C GLY A 109 13.95 -7.97 -2.32
N GLY A 110 14.99 -7.41 -1.70
CA GLY A 110 16.41 -7.66 -1.82
C GLY A 110 16.89 -8.63 -2.91
N GLY A 111 17.19 -8.15 -4.10
CA GLY A 111 17.85 -8.88 -5.16
C GLY A 111 18.88 -8.02 -5.87
N ARG A 112 19.82 -8.64 -6.63
CA ARG A 112 20.98 -7.99 -7.28
C ARG A 112 20.65 -6.87 -8.29
N ASN A 113 19.40 -6.73 -8.73
CA ASN A 113 18.92 -5.66 -9.62
C ASN A 113 18.31 -4.48 -8.82
N TRP A 114 19.04 -4.02 -7.88
CA TRP A 114 18.78 -3.02 -6.88
C TRP A 114 18.52 -1.58 -7.40
N PHE A 115 18.94 -1.24 -8.63
CA PHE A 115 18.92 0.14 -9.11
C PHE A 115 17.51 0.75 -9.28
N PHE A 116 16.49 -0.03 -9.65
CA PHE A 116 15.12 0.45 -9.79
C PHE A 116 14.37 0.53 -8.45
N HIS A 117 14.74 -0.27 -7.45
CA HIS A 117 13.99 -0.42 -6.20
C HIS A 117 14.33 0.61 -5.12
N ARG A 118 15.49 1.26 -5.19
CA ARG A 118 15.87 2.35 -4.27
C ARG A 118 15.22 3.69 -4.60
N SER A 119 14.69 3.85 -5.81
CA SER A 119 14.20 5.15 -6.28
C SER A 119 12.75 5.43 -5.88
N VAL A 120 12.00 4.44 -5.41
CA VAL A 120 10.57 4.58 -5.11
C VAL A 120 10.31 4.29 -3.64
N SER A 121 9.91 5.33 -2.90
CA SER A 121 9.58 5.30 -1.48
C SER A 121 8.05 5.41 -1.32
N PRO A 122 7.35 4.33 -0.91
CA PRO A 122 5.89 4.33 -0.78
C PRO A 122 5.39 5.40 0.19
N ASP A 123 6.09 5.57 1.31
CA ASP A 123 5.81 6.59 2.33
C ASP A 123 5.88 8.01 1.77
N ARG A 124 6.91 8.34 0.96
CA ARG A 124 7.03 9.64 0.31
C ARG A 124 5.94 9.87 -0.73
N ILE A 125 5.58 8.82 -1.49
CA ILE A 125 4.48 8.92 -2.45
C ILE A 125 3.18 9.19 -1.71
N ALA A 126 2.86 8.43 -0.66
CA ALA A 126 1.67 8.65 0.15
C ALA A 126 1.61 10.06 0.74
N GLN A 127 2.74 10.56 1.28
CA GLN A 127 2.84 11.91 1.84
C GLN A 127 2.62 13.02 0.80
N LYS A 128 3.21 12.88 -0.39
CA LYS A 128 3.19 13.92 -1.43
C LYS A 128 1.93 13.93 -2.29
N SER A 129 1.30 12.78 -2.48
CA SER A 129 0.05 12.66 -3.24
C SER A 129 -1.20 12.64 -2.35
N ASN A 130 -1.04 12.56 -1.04
CA ASN A 130 -2.14 12.33 -0.09
C ASN A 130 -3.04 11.14 -0.47
N CYS A 131 -2.54 10.20 -1.26
CA CYS A 131 -3.22 8.99 -1.69
C CYS A 131 -2.69 7.79 -0.89
N PRO A 132 -3.54 6.85 -0.44
CA PRO A 132 -3.08 5.61 0.14
C PRO A 132 -2.19 4.82 -0.83
N VAL A 133 -1.09 4.25 -0.31
CA VAL A 133 -0.13 3.48 -1.13
C VAL A 133 0.01 2.07 -0.60
N LEU A 134 -0.43 1.09 -1.36
CA LEU A 134 -0.26 -0.32 -1.05
C LEU A 134 1.05 -0.84 -1.66
N THR A 135 1.93 -1.35 -0.82
CA THR A 135 3.11 -2.10 -1.27
C THR A 135 2.79 -3.59 -1.27
N ALA A 136 2.76 -4.19 -2.46
CA ALA A 136 2.53 -5.62 -2.66
C ALA A 136 3.85 -6.37 -2.92
N LYS A 137 4.00 -7.55 -2.31
CA LYS A 137 5.13 -8.47 -2.53
C LYS A 137 4.71 -9.65 -3.39
N PRO A 138 5.60 -10.25 -4.17
CA PRO A 138 5.28 -11.44 -4.98
C PRO A 138 4.65 -12.58 -4.19
N GLY A 139 5.09 -12.82 -2.96
CA GLY A 139 4.50 -13.83 -2.07
C GLY A 139 3.02 -13.58 -1.71
N SER A 140 2.53 -12.37 -1.92
CA SER A 140 1.11 -12.04 -1.68
C SER A 140 0.20 -12.29 -2.89
N ILE A 141 0.72 -12.66 -4.06
CA ILE A 141 -0.01 -12.69 -5.35
C ILE A 141 -1.33 -13.47 -5.31
N TYR A 142 -1.36 -14.60 -4.60
CA TYR A 142 -2.54 -15.44 -4.44
C TYR A 142 -3.18 -15.34 -3.04
N SER A 143 -2.61 -14.54 -2.13
CA SER A 143 -3.15 -14.41 -0.79
C SER A 143 -4.37 -13.49 -0.77
N ARG A 144 -5.40 -13.89 -0.01
CA ARG A 144 -6.50 -13.01 0.37
C ARG A 144 -6.18 -12.37 1.71
N THR A 145 -6.60 -11.12 1.90
CA THR A 145 -6.46 -10.42 3.17
C THR A 145 -7.40 -11.03 4.21
N LYS A 146 -6.85 -11.76 5.19
CA LYS A 146 -7.59 -12.39 6.29
C LYS A 146 -7.38 -11.67 7.61
N ILE A 147 -6.19 -11.12 7.83
CA ILE A 147 -5.80 -10.44 9.07
C ILE A 147 -5.17 -9.09 8.72
N ILE A 148 -5.71 -8.03 9.31
CA ILE A 148 -5.24 -6.64 9.16
C ILE A 148 -4.74 -6.17 10.51
N VAL A 149 -3.53 -5.60 10.57
CA VAL A 149 -2.94 -4.99 11.77
C VAL A 149 -2.93 -3.48 11.64
N ILE A 150 -3.41 -2.78 12.67
CA ILE A 150 -3.45 -1.32 12.74
C ILE A 150 -2.76 -0.89 14.03
N PRO A 151 -1.58 -0.26 13.98
CA PRO A 151 -0.98 0.36 15.15
C PRO A 151 -1.77 1.60 15.59
N ILE A 152 -1.96 1.73 16.89
CA ILE A 152 -2.61 2.88 17.56
C ILE A 152 -1.60 3.50 18.51
N ARG A 153 -1.46 4.82 18.47
CA ARG A 153 -0.56 5.60 19.32
C ARG A 153 -1.26 6.86 19.87
N HIS A 154 -0.84 8.03 19.44
CA HIS A 154 -1.20 9.31 20.03
C HIS A 154 -2.49 9.95 19.50
N PHE A 155 -3.07 9.43 18.41
CA PHE A 155 -4.30 9.95 17.80
C PHE A 155 -5.13 8.85 17.17
N VAL A 156 -6.43 9.10 17.02
CA VAL A 156 -7.34 8.18 16.33
C VAL A 156 -7.06 8.26 14.83
N PRO A 157 -6.61 7.16 14.19
CA PRO A 157 -6.24 7.19 12.78
C PRO A 157 -7.47 6.96 11.87
N GLU A 158 -8.42 7.89 11.86
CA GLU A 158 -9.74 7.72 11.22
C GLU A 158 -9.65 7.16 9.81
N ARG A 159 -8.83 7.75 8.95
CA ARG A 159 -8.68 7.29 7.56
C ARG A 159 -8.14 5.84 7.46
N LYS A 160 -7.23 5.43 8.37
CA LYS A 160 -6.78 4.02 8.43
C LYS A 160 -7.93 3.10 8.84
N LEU A 161 -8.75 3.52 9.82
CA LEU A 161 -9.90 2.74 10.30
C LEU A 161 -10.96 2.59 9.20
N GLU A 162 -11.25 3.64 8.44
CA GLU A 162 -12.19 3.59 7.31
C GLU A 162 -11.71 2.64 6.21
N LEU A 163 -10.43 2.74 5.82
CA LEU A 163 -9.85 1.81 4.84
C LEU A 163 -9.82 0.37 5.36
N ALA A 164 -9.56 0.17 6.65
CA ALA A 164 -9.63 -1.16 7.25
C ALA A 164 -11.06 -1.72 7.22
N ILE A 165 -12.08 -0.90 7.48
CA ILE A 165 -13.48 -1.30 7.37
C ILE A 165 -13.81 -1.70 5.93
N LEU A 166 -13.42 -0.88 4.95
CA LEU A 166 -13.61 -1.16 3.53
C LEU A 166 -13.01 -2.51 3.14
N ILE A 167 -11.75 -2.72 3.46
CA ILE A 167 -11.01 -3.94 3.13
C ILE A 167 -11.57 -5.15 3.91
N ALA A 168 -11.84 -4.98 5.20
CA ALA A 168 -12.36 -6.05 6.05
C ALA A 168 -13.76 -6.51 5.61
N LYS A 169 -14.63 -5.61 5.18
CA LYS A 169 -15.95 -5.96 4.62
C LYS A 169 -15.81 -6.77 3.34
N ARG A 170 -14.91 -6.36 2.42
CA ARG A 170 -14.70 -7.04 1.15
C ARG A 170 -14.16 -8.47 1.31
N TYR A 171 -13.20 -8.65 2.21
CA TYR A 171 -12.51 -9.92 2.40
C TYR A 171 -12.97 -10.73 3.61
N LYS A 172 -13.90 -10.22 4.41
CA LYS A 172 -14.28 -10.75 5.73
C LYS A 172 -13.06 -10.91 6.63
N ALA A 173 -12.16 -9.93 6.57
CA ALA A 173 -10.92 -9.94 7.31
C ALA A 173 -11.14 -9.60 8.78
N GLN A 174 -10.29 -10.15 9.65
CA GLN A 174 -10.21 -9.80 11.06
C GLN A 174 -9.29 -8.59 11.22
N VAL A 175 -9.69 -7.64 12.07
CA VAL A 175 -8.89 -6.45 12.37
C VAL A 175 -8.29 -6.60 13.75
N HIS A 176 -6.97 -6.41 13.84
CA HIS A 176 -6.19 -6.37 15.06
C HIS A 176 -5.76 -4.93 15.33
N LEU A 177 -6.17 -4.37 16.45
CA LEU A 177 -5.66 -3.09 16.96
C LEU A 177 -4.44 -3.36 17.83
N LEU A 178 -3.31 -2.75 17.50
CA LEU A 178 -2.07 -2.87 18.24
C LEU A 178 -1.77 -1.55 18.97
N ALA A 179 -2.04 -1.49 20.26
CA ALA A 179 -1.67 -0.35 21.11
C ALA A 179 -0.15 -0.34 21.35
N ILE A 180 0.53 0.73 20.93
CA ILE A 180 1.98 0.88 21.08
C ILE A 180 2.25 2.07 22.00
N GLY A 181 2.52 1.78 23.27
CA GLY A 181 2.73 2.79 24.30
C GLY A 181 4.19 3.01 24.65
N GLY A 182 4.47 4.20 25.18
CA GLY A 182 5.69 4.52 25.89
C GLY A 182 5.68 3.98 27.34
N ASN A 183 6.81 4.18 28.03
CA ASN A 183 7.00 3.62 29.37
C ASN A 183 6.46 4.54 30.50
N ASN A 184 5.93 5.72 30.20
CA ASN A 184 5.41 6.63 31.19
C ASN A 184 3.88 6.54 31.34
N ARG A 185 3.37 6.88 32.53
CA ARG A 185 1.96 6.73 32.91
C ARG A 185 1.03 7.65 32.09
N ALA A 186 1.46 8.87 31.82
CA ALA A 186 0.66 9.84 31.06
C ALA A 186 0.44 9.38 29.62
N ASP A 187 1.50 8.87 28.93
CA ASP A 187 1.39 8.30 27.60
C ASP A 187 0.46 7.07 27.56
N GLN A 188 0.42 6.28 28.64
CA GLN A 188 -0.47 5.12 28.73
C GLN A 188 -1.94 5.51 28.90
N GLU A 189 -2.25 6.57 29.63
CA GLU A 189 -3.61 7.08 29.80
C GLU A 189 -4.13 7.67 28.48
N ASP A 190 -3.35 8.48 27.79
CA ASP A 190 -3.69 9.04 26.48
C ASP A 190 -3.88 7.94 25.42
N LEU A 191 -2.97 6.97 25.39
CA LEU A 191 -3.08 5.81 24.51
C LEU A 191 -4.37 5.02 24.76
N SER A 192 -4.74 4.82 26.03
CA SER A 192 -5.95 4.08 26.38
C SER A 192 -7.21 4.77 25.86
N GLN A 193 -7.31 6.09 26.00
CA GLN A 193 -8.43 6.86 25.46
C GLN A 193 -8.47 6.83 23.94
N THR A 194 -7.33 7.01 23.30
CA THR A 194 -7.20 6.93 21.84
C THR A 194 -7.60 5.56 21.32
N PHE A 195 -7.16 4.51 22.02
CA PHE A 195 -7.49 3.13 21.70
C PHE A 195 -8.99 2.85 21.80
N ILE A 196 -9.64 3.28 22.88
CA ILE A 196 -11.10 3.12 23.06
C ILE A 196 -11.86 3.79 21.91
N ARG A 197 -11.51 5.02 21.54
CA ARG A 197 -12.13 5.73 20.41
C ARG A 197 -11.93 4.98 19.08
N ALA A 198 -10.72 4.45 18.85
CA ALA A 198 -10.45 3.65 17.64
C ALA A 198 -11.26 2.35 17.60
N TYR A 199 -11.39 1.67 18.75
CA TYR A 199 -12.21 0.48 18.90
C TYR A 199 -13.69 0.79 18.63
N ASP A 200 -14.24 1.84 19.25
CA ASP A 200 -15.63 2.27 19.07
C ASP A 200 -15.92 2.67 17.61
N HIS A 201 -14.94 3.27 16.92
CA HIS A 201 -15.09 3.58 15.50
C HIS A 201 -15.28 2.33 14.62
N LEU A 202 -14.64 1.21 14.98
CA LEU A 202 -14.74 -0.06 14.27
C LEU A 202 -15.93 -0.92 14.73
N ARG A 203 -16.35 -0.76 15.98
CA ARG A 203 -17.39 -1.58 16.62
C ARG A 203 -18.70 -1.51 15.83
N GLY A 204 -19.30 -2.67 15.58
CA GLY A 204 -20.54 -2.78 14.82
C GLY A 204 -20.41 -2.58 13.31
N LYS A 205 -19.23 -2.20 12.81
CA LYS A 205 -18.97 -2.00 11.37
C LYS A 205 -18.29 -3.20 10.71
N LEU A 206 -17.77 -4.15 11.50
CA LEU A 206 -17.03 -5.32 11.03
C LEU A 206 -17.83 -6.61 11.21
N VAL A 207 -17.57 -7.58 10.33
CA VAL A 207 -18.21 -8.91 10.38
C VAL A 207 -17.56 -9.79 11.45
N ARG A 208 -16.25 -9.65 11.65
CA ARG A 208 -15.48 -10.41 12.64
C ARG A 208 -15.21 -9.56 13.88
N PRO A 209 -15.06 -10.20 15.06
CA PRO A 209 -14.62 -9.50 16.27
C PRO A 209 -13.31 -8.78 16.06
N ILE A 210 -13.15 -7.64 16.74
CA ILE A 210 -11.91 -6.90 16.77
C ILE A 210 -11.00 -7.55 17.81
N GLU A 211 -9.81 -7.93 17.40
CA GLU A 211 -8.76 -8.35 18.31
C GLU A 211 -7.92 -7.16 18.75
N TYR A 212 -7.35 -7.23 19.94
CA TYR A 212 -6.46 -6.18 20.41
C TYR A 212 -5.29 -6.72 21.19
N PHE A 213 -4.18 -6.01 21.08
CA PHE A 213 -2.94 -6.32 21.78
C PHE A 213 -2.24 -5.02 22.17
N SER A 214 -1.49 -5.06 23.27
CA SER A 214 -0.69 -3.91 23.72
C SER A 214 0.77 -4.31 23.84
N VAL A 215 1.66 -3.44 23.38
CA VAL A 215 3.11 -3.65 23.44
C VAL A 215 3.84 -2.38 23.84
N GLY A 216 4.76 -2.50 24.81
CA GLY A 216 5.67 -1.43 25.20
C GLY A 216 6.94 -1.51 24.33
N GLN A 217 7.02 -0.69 23.29
CA GLN A 217 8.22 -0.60 22.44
C GLN A 217 8.43 0.83 21.94
N ASN A 218 9.69 1.25 21.88
CA ASN A 218 10.05 2.60 21.44
C ASN A 218 9.97 2.79 19.90
N ASN A 219 10.08 1.73 19.12
CA ASN A 219 9.96 1.81 17.66
C ASN A 219 8.64 1.18 17.17
N PRO A 220 7.65 1.99 16.76
CA PRO A 220 6.33 1.50 16.38
C PRO A 220 6.36 0.63 15.12
N ALA A 221 7.20 0.94 14.15
CA ALA A 221 7.33 0.14 12.93
C ALA A 221 7.85 -1.27 13.24
N ARG A 222 8.83 -1.38 14.15
CA ARG A 222 9.38 -2.65 14.58
C ARG A 222 8.37 -3.49 15.34
N ALA A 223 7.71 -2.87 16.34
CA ALA A 223 6.65 -3.53 17.10
C ALA A 223 5.54 -4.09 16.20
N THR A 224 5.09 -3.27 15.25
CA THR A 224 4.04 -3.65 14.32
C THR A 224 4.47 -4.80 13.41
N LEU A 225 5.70 -4.76 12.88
CA LEU A 225 6.21 -5.82 12.02
C LEU A 225 6.37 -7.14 12.76
N ASP A 226 6.92 -7.11 13.98
CA ASP A 226 7.14 -8.30 14.79
C ASP A 226 5.80 -8.93 15.18
N TYR A 227 4.82 -8.12 15.60
CA TYR A 227 3.46 -8.60 15.88
C TYR A 227 2.78 -9.17 14.64
N ALA A 228 2.84 -8.47 13.50
CA ALA A 228 2.25 -8.94 12.26
C ALA A 228 2.84 -10.28 11.78
N LYS A 229 4.15 -10.49 11.97
CA LYS A 229 4.79 -11.77 11.69
C LYS A 229 4.31 -12.87 12.65
N PHE A 230 4.22 -12.55 13.93
CA PHE A 230 3.80 -13.49 14.98
C PHE A 230 2.39 -14.05 14.71
N ILE A 231 1.44 -13.18 14.35
CA ILE A 231 0.05 -13.61 14.04
C ILE A 231 -0.15 -14.01 12.58
N MET A 232 0.90 -14.03 11.78
CA MET A 232 0.84 -14.30 10.32
C MET A 232 -0.14 -13.39 9.59
N ALA A 233 -0.10 -12.09 9.87
CA ALA A 233 -0.95 -11.10 9.23
C ALA A 233 -0.76 -11.05 7.70
N ASP A 234 -1.79 -10.59 7.00
CA ASP A 234 -1.75 -10.38 5.54
C ASP A 234 -1.54 -8.90 5.17
N MET A 235 -1.91 -7.99 6.07
CA MET A 235 -1.81 -6.56 5.80
C MET A 235 -1.51 -5.76 7.07
N ILE A 236 -0.69 -4.72 6.90
CA ILE A 236 -0.39 -3.72 7.93
C ILE A 236 -0.81 -2.36 7.38
N LEU A 237 -1.58 -1.57 8.14
CA LEU A 237 -1.91 -0.19 7.81
C LEU A 237 -1.07 0.76 8.67
N LEU A 238 -0.31 1.65 8.04
CA LEU A 238 0.64 2.54 8.71
C LEU A 238 0.39 4.02 8.39
N ASN A 239 0.73 4.88 9.34
CA ASN A 239 0.98 6.28 9.05
C ASN A 239 2.44 6.41 8.54
N PRO A 240 2.66 6.84 7.28
CA PRO A 240 3.99 6.87 6.69
C PRO A 240 4.95 7.85 7.39
N ALA A 241 4.44 8.88 8.06
CA ALA A 241 5.28 9.88 8.73
C ALA A 241 5.87 9.36 10.07
N THR A 242 5.13 8.50 10.79
CA THR A 242 5.44 8.18 12.19
C THR A 242 5.55 6.68 12.51
N GLU A 243 5.07 5.81 11.62
CA GLU A 243 4.95 4.38 11.91
C GLU A 243 5.67 3.47 10.90
N SER A 244 6.23 4.03 9.82
CA SER A 244 6.78 3.23 8.71
C SER A 244 8.29 2.99 8.81
N GLY A 245 9.01 3.80 9.58
CA GLY A 245 10.47 3.82 9.61
C GLY A 245 11.08 2.95 10.72
N ILE A 246 12.06 2.11 10.35
CA ILE A 246 12.91 1.38 11.28
C ILE A 246 14.33 1.90 11.15
N SER A 247 14.86 2.48 12.24
CA SER A 247 16.22 2.99 12.27
C SER A 247 17.25 1.88 12.18
N GLY A 248 18.30 2.07 11.41
CA GLY A 248 19.45 1.19 11.27
C GLY A 248 20.74 1.97 11.16
N LEU A 249 21.88 1.29 11.10
CA LEU A 249 23.22 1.89 11.00
C LEU A 249 23.40 2.82 9.79
N THR A 250 22.64 2.62 8.72
CA THR A 250 22.72 3.39 7.46
C THR A 250 21.53 4.30 7.23
N GLY A 251 20.78 4.66 8.27
CA GLY A 251 19.56 5.47 8.19
C GLY A 251 18.27 4.71 8.44
N SER A 252 17.13 5.40 8.30
CA SER A 252 15.82 4.78 8.45
C SER A 252 15.40 4.05 7.18
N ARG A 253 14.91 2.82 7.33
CA ARG A 253 14.37 1.99 6.25
C ARG A 253 12.87 1.85 6.42
N HIS A 254 12.13 1.91 5.32
CA HIS A 254 10.70 1.65 5.33
C HIS A 254 10.42 0.18 5.70
N ILE A 255 9.39 -0.07 6.50
CA ILE A 255 9.03 -1.42 6.97
C ILE A 255 8.85 -2.41 5.82
N SER A 256 8.32 -1.96 4.67
CA SER A 256 8.18 -2.83 3.48
C SER A 256 9.50 -3.34 2.93
N ASP A 257 10.64 -2.67 3.20
CA ASP A 257 11.97 -3.13 2.76
C ASP A 257 12.49 -4.30 3.60
N LEU A 258 11.93 -4.47 4.81
CA LEU A 258 12.29 -5.52 5.75
C LEU A 258 11.38 -6.75 5.65
N ILE A 259 10.34 -6.67 4.84
CA ILE A 259 9.45 -7.77 4.52
C ILE A 259 10.06 -8.56 3.35
N ALA A 260 10.21 -9.87 3.54
CA ALA A 260 10.76 -10.76 2.52
C ALA A 260 9.88 -10.80 1.24
N PRO A 261 10.47 -11.08 0.06
CA PRO A 261 9.74 -11.12 -1.21
C PRO A 261 8.63 -12.17 -1.26
N ASP A 262 8.84 -13.29 -0.60
CA ASP A 262 7.94 -14.44 -0.50
C ASP A 262 6.86 -14.27 0.59
N SER A 263 6.96 -13.20 1.39
CA SER A 263 5.97 -12.89 2.41
C SER A 263 4.63 -12.49 1.81
N LYS A 264 3.55 -12.94 2.44
CA LYS A 264 2.19 -12.51 2.12
C LYS A 264 1.83 -11.12 2.69
N ILE A 265 2.63 -10.60 3.63
CA ILE A 265 2.36 -9.32 4.29
C ILE A 265 2.48 -8.17 3.29
N GLN A 266 1.42 -7.40 3.17
CA GLN A 266 1.33 -6.17 2.40
C GLN A 266 1.35 -4.97 3.35
N VAL A 267 1.86 -3.83 2.90
CA VAL A 267 1.89 -2.60 3.69
C VAL A 267 1.06 -1.54 2.97
N LEU A 268 0.10 -0.98 3.68
CA LEU A 268 -0.73 0.13 3.21
C LEU A 268 -0.36 1.39 4.01
N ASP A 269 0.34 2.30 3.33
CA ASP A 269 0.69 3.62 3.85
C ASP A 269 -0.49 4.58 3.68
N VAL A 270 -0.97 5.14 4.79
CA VAL A 270 -2.17 5.98 4.83
C VAL A 270 -1.88 7.28 5.56
N MET A 271 -1.90 8.40 4.85
CA MET A 271 -1.85 9.72 5.49
C MET A 271 -3.13 9.98 6.28
N PRO A 272 -3.05 10.60 7.46
CA PRO A 272 -4.25 11.11 8.13
C PRO A 272 -4.99 12.11 7.25
N TYR A 273 -6.25 12.37 7.55
CA TYR A 273 -6.93 13.51 6.94
C TYR A 273 -6.18 14.79 7.29
N SER A 274 -6.07 15.69 6.34
CA SER A 274 -5.55 17.05 6.60
C SER A 274 -6.52 17.74 7.57
N ALA A 275 -5.95 18.28 8.65
CA ALA A 275 -6.71 19.08 9.61
C ALA A 275 -7.19 20.37 8.98
#